data_a6f53e888b8ba2bbac608ea2d157087a
#
_entry.id   a6f53e888b8ba2bbac608ea2d157087a
#
_cell.length_a   1.000
_cell.length_b   1.000
_cell.length_c   1.000
_cell.angle_alpha   90.00
_cell.angle_beta   90.00
_cell.angle_gamma   90.00
#
_symmetry.space_group_name_H-M   'P 1'
#
loop_
_entity.id
_entity.type
_entity.pdbx_description
1 polymer ?
#
loop_
_entity_poly.entity_id
_entity_poly.type
_entity_poly.pdbx_seq_one_letter_code
_entity_poly.pdbx_strand_id
1 'polypeptide(L)'
;MNRIKDHFSEELNRYKFFALLIFIAVITLLAWQSDDSYHAYIMAKNLVDGNGFVYNIGQRSTASTCPLYTLVIAAGYFVIRNMFFVSLLINIVFSALAFNILIGGFARTKKQIIFCLLVTLGSVSFVSYTTSGLENSMLFFLGALFVNIYLSHERYGAADMFKLALLVALIAMTRMDAVLIFAPMAVFVYLAKRDAVSFGKAVLLGILGLLPFVLWELFATFYYGFPFPNTAYVKLGTDIPLTDYLIRGVRYYLNAAVCDPIILIVPLFVLLAAVSVRKAQYIACMTGPVIYGLYLLYIGGDFMMGRHFTLMFFVSLICYMDIKNREFSELGRGASFHRTFVGFAVAAVVFSSTSHVITDQFLFGRTFGSPISDERAGYFTTASLFNNIYSLIKTGDLCIQNTWNDESVKELRDNGMKGGILESVPGITKYYNNDLYLNDLYALGDPFLAHLPAVKEKGWRIGHMWRDAPVGYRNLVRYEWGTGAIKNADAKEYYEIIDEITRGPLFDKERIMKVININLGKYDHIIDSYRSSLDENGRVIIQDNMTDDTIAGYGE
;
A
#
# COMPACT_ATOMS: atom_id res chain seq x y z
N MET A 1 -12.81 -46.92 -15.21
CA MET A 1 -12.41 -45.57 -15.62
C MET A 1 -12.69 -44.53 -14.53
N ASN A 2 -13.84 -44.53 -13.85
CA ASN A 2 -14.15 -43.57 -12.75
C ASN A 2 -13.20 -43.70 -11.55
N ARG A 3 -12.93 -44.91 -11.03
CA ARG A 3 -11.99 -45.11 -9.89
C ARG A 3 -10.57 -44.58 -10.14
N ILE A 4 -10.08 -44.64 -11.39
CA ILE A 4 -8.75 -44.11 -11.73
C ILE A 4 -8.79 -42.59 -11.75
N LYS A 5 -9.86 -41.96 -12.29
CA LYS A 5 -10.05 -40.48 -12.25
C LYS A 5 -10.19 -39.98 -10.82
N ASP A 6 -10.93 -40.69 -9.98
CA ASP A 6 -11.12 -40.34 -8.57
C ASP A 6 -9.80 -40.41 -7.79
N HIS A 7 -9.00 -41.46 -8.02
CA HIS A 7 -7.68 -41.60 -7.39
C HIS A 7 -6.68 -40.49 -7.81
N PHE A 8 -6.63 -40.15 -9.12
CA PHE A 8 -5.79 -39.03 -9.60
C PHE A 8 -6.25 -37.69 -9.06
N SER A 9 -7.54 -37.45 -8.92
CA SER A 9 -8.11 -36.26 -8.31
C SER A 9 -7.73 -36.16 -6.83
N GLU A 10 -7.84 -37.25 -6.09
CA GLU A 10 -7.51 -37.32 -4.67
C GLU A 10 -6.01 -37.11 -4.43
N GLU A 11 -5.16 -37.70 -5.24
CA GLU A 11 -3.71 -37.49 -5.16
C GLU A 11 -3.33 -36.04 -5.46
N LEU A 12 -3.90 -35.44 -6.49
CA LEU A 12 -3.65 -34.02 -6.83
C LEU A 12 -4.07 -33.08 -5.69
N ASN A 13 -5.22 -33.35 -5.06
CA ASN A 13 -5.70 -32.57 -3.92
C ASN A 13 -4.76 -32.66 -2.70
N ARG A 14 -4.16 -33.86 -2.45
CA ARG A 14 -3.11 -33.99 -1.41
C ARG A 14 -1.90 -33.11 -1.73
N TYR A 15 -1.42 -33.07 -2.97
CA TYR A 15 -0.31 -32.17 -3.36
C TYR A 15 -0.67 -30.69 -3.19
N LYS A 16 -1.90 -30.27 -3.55
CA LYS A 16 -2.37 -28.90 -3.32
C LYS A 16 -2.39 -28.57 -1.83
N PHE A 17 -2.90 -29.47 -1.01
CA PHE A 17 -2.94 -29.29 0.44
C PHE A 17 -1.54 -29.15 1.05
N PHE A 18 -0.59 -30.03 0.72
CA PHE A 18 0.78 -29.93 1.21
C PHE A 18 1.49 -28.68 0.70
N ALA A 19 1.29 -28.29 -0.56
CA ALA A 19 1.84 -27.04 -1.09
C ALA A 19 1.31 -25.81 -0.34
N LEU A 20 0.01 -25.79 -0.02
CA LEU A 20 -0.60 -24.73 0.79
C LEU A 20 -0.01 -24.70 2.21
N LEU A 21 0.17 -25.85 2.85
CA LEU A 21 0.80 -25.94 4.18
C LEU A 21 2.25 -25.44 4.16
N ILE A 22 3.04 -25.82 3.15
CA ILE A 22 4.43 -25.35 2.98
C ILE A 22 4.42 -23.83 2.77
N PHE A 23 3.53 -23.31 1.91
CA PHE A 23 3.43 -21.88 1.69
C PHE A 23 3.11 -21.12 2.99
N ILE A 24 2.08 -21.56 3.73
CA ILE A 24 1.71 -20.98 5.03
C ILE A 24 2.87 -21.05 6.02
N ALA A 25 3.54 -22.19 6.13
CA ALA A 25 4.66 -22.37 7.03
C ALA A 25 5.80 -21.37 6.73
N VAL A 26 6.17 -21.24 5.45
CA VAL A 26 7.26 -20.33 5.03
C VAL A 26 6.91 -18.88 5.30
N ILE A 27 5.71 -18.41 4.89
CA ILE A 27 5.32 -17.01 5.12
C ILE A 27 5.16 -16.69 6.62
N THR A 28 4.76 -17.67 7.44
CA THR A 28 4.67 -17.52 8.91
C THR A 28 6.06 -17.43 9.54
N LEU A 29 7.00 -18.29 9.12
CA LEU A 29 8.41 -18.24 9.57
C LEU A 29 9.07 -16.90 9.24
N LEU A 30 8.69 -16.30 8.12
CA LEU A 30 9.25 -15.05 7.62
C LEU A 30 8.37 -13.83 7.95
N ALA A 31 7.34 -13.98 8.78
CA ALA A 31 6.37 -12.95 9.11
C ALA A 31 6.99 -11.79 9.89
N TRP A 32 6.62 -10.57 9.50
CA TRP A 32 7.14 -9.31 10.05
C TRP A 32 6.12 -8.18 9.83
N GLN A 33 6.37 -7.02 10.46
CA GLN A 33 5.56 -5.82 10.25
C GLN A 33 6.43 -4.61 9.93
N SER A 34 5.92 -3.74 9.05
CA SER A 34 6.53 -2.45 8.73
C SER A 34 5.95 -1.32 9.58
N ASP A 35 6.70 -0.23 9.77
CA ASP A 35 6.22 0.99 10.44
C ASP A 35 4.98 1.56 9.75
N ASP A 36 4.97 1.64 8.42
CA ASP A 36 3.84 2.17 7.64
C ASP A 36 2.51 1.45 7.94
N SER A 37 2.54 0.18 8.34
CA SER A 37 1.31 -0.55 8.66
C SER A 37 0.60 0.02 9.89
N TYR A 38 1.35 0.66 10.79
CA TYR A 38 0.82 1.22 12.01
C TYR A 38 -0.06 2.45 11.78
N HIS A 39 0.05 3.14 10.66
CA HIS A 39 -0.90 4.21 10.30
C HIS A 39 -2.33 3.67 10.18
N ALA A 40 -2.51 2.50 9.57
CA ALA A 40 -3.81 1.83 9.52
C ALA A 40 -4.23 1.28 10.91
N TYR A 41 -3.27 0.78 11.69
CA TYR A 41 -3.53 0.23 13.02
C TYR A 41 -4.00 1.29 14.02
N ILE A 42 -3.42 2.48 14.00
CA ILE A 42 -3.85 3.62 14.82
C ILE A 42 -5.31 3.94 14.55
N MET A 43 -5.69 4.05 13.27
CA MET A 43 -7.06 4.35 12.90
C MET A 43 -8.03 3.23 13.27
N ALA A 44 -7.63 1.96 13.07
CA ALA A 44 -8.41 0.80 13.46
C ALA A 44 -8.61 0.73 14.98
N LYS A 45 -7.55 0.99 15.76
CA LYS A 45 -7.59 1.06 17.21
C LYS A 45 -8.52 2.18 17.69
N ASN A 46 -8.36 3.39 17.15
CA ASN A 46 -9.20 4.54 17.51
C ASN A 46 -10.67 4.29 17.22
N LEU A 47 -10.99 3.67 16.09
CA LEU A 47 -12.37 3.28 15.74
C LEU A 47 -12.96 2.33 16.78
N VAL A 48 -12.23 1.28 17.16
CA VAL A 48 -12.70 0.26 18.10
C VAL A 48 -12.78 0.78 19.54
N ASP A 49 -11.88 1.68 19.91
CA ASP A 49 -11.83 2.28 21.25
C ASP A 49 -12.81 3.47 21.41
N GLY A 50 -13.62 3.78 20.37
CA GLY A 50 -14.66 4.81 20.41
C GLY A 50 -14.18 6.24 20.17
N ASN A 51 -12.92 6.43 19.76
CA ASN A 51 -12.35 7.73 19.46
C ASN A 51 -12.67 8.25 18.04
N GLY A 52 -13.41 7.44 17.23
CA GLY A 52 -13.71 7.71 15.83
C GLY A 52 -12.68 7.10 14.88
N PHE A 53 -12.98 7.17 13.58
CA PHE A 53 -12.09 6.64 12.54
C PHE A 53 -11.04 7.70 12.17
N VAL A 54 -10.10 7.97 13.07
CA VAL A 54 -9.18 9.11 13.05
C VAL A 54 -7.74 8.69 13.38
N TYR A 55 -6.78 9.44 12.87
CA TYR A 55 -5.36 9.25 13.18
C TYR A 55 -5.00 9.85 14.55
N ASN A 56 -5.28 11.14 14.76
CA ASN A 56 -5.16 11.78 16.07
C ASN A 56 -6.53 11.91 16.74
N ILE A 57 -6.60 11.57 18.03
CA ILE A 57 -7.84 11.70 18.81
C ILE A 57 -8.27 13.17 18.86
N GLY A 58 -9.55 13.42 18.60
CA GLY A 58 -10.12 14.76 18.56
C GLY A 58 -9.95 15.51 17.23
N GLN A 59 -9.29 14.91 16.22
CA GLN A 59 -9.15 15.52 14.89
C GLN A 59 -9.52 14.51 13.79
N ARG A 60 -10.47 14.86 12.93
CA ARG A 60 -10.88 14.04 11.80
C ARG A 60 -9.86 14.14 10.66
N SER A 61 -8.82 13.32 10.74
CA SER A 61 -7.79 13.18 9.71
C SER A 61 -7.50 11.71 9.45
N THR A 62 -7.03 11.40 8.24
CA THR A 62 -6.69 10.03 7.83
C THR A 62 -5.30 9.97 7.22
N ALA A 63 -4.45 9.11 7.78
CA ALA A 63 -3.17 8.73 7.21
C ALA A 63 -3.25 7.42 6.40
N SER A 64 -4.36 6.66 6.54
CA SER A 64 -4.50 5.36 5.90
C SER A 64 -4.99 5.50 4.46
N THR A 65 -4.25 4.89 3.51
CA THR A 65 -4.61 4.76 2.10
C THR A 65 -5.43 3.52 1.76
N CYS A 66 -5.75 2.69 2.78
CA CYS A 66 -6.37 1.38 2.63
C CYS A 66 -7.59 1.20 3.55
N PRO A 67 -8.67 1.99 3.37
CA PRO A 67 -9.80 2.01 4.30
C PRO A 67 -10.46 0.64 4.50
N LEU A 68 -10.62 -0.17 3.46
CA LEU A 68 -11.22 -1.49 3.59
C LEU A 68 -10.33 -2.42 4.45
N TYR A 69 -9.02 -2.41 4.22
CA TYR A 69 -8.09 -3.19 5.03
C TYR A 69 -8.11 -2.72 6.50
N THR A 70 -8.14 -1.40 6.73
CA THR A 70 -8.23 -0.81 8.07
C THR A 70 -9.50 -1.27 8.79
N LEU A 71 -10.65 -1.32 8.13
CA LEU A 71 -11.90 -1.84 8.70
C LEU A 71 -11.82 -3.34 9.03
N VAL A 72 -11.16 -4.13 8.16
CA VAL A 72 -10.98 -5.59 8.40
C VAL A 72 -10.09 -5.84 9.62
N ILE A 73 -8.97 -5.12 9.76
CA ILE A 73 -8.12 -5.24 10.96
C ILE A 73 -8.82 -4.69 12.21
N ALA A 74 -9.65 -3.64 12.09
CA ALA A 74 -10.46 -3.13 13.19
C ALA A 74 -11.44 -4.21 13.72
N ALA A 75 -12.10 -4.93 12.82
CA ALA A 75 -12.97 -6.05 13.19
C ALA A 75 -12.19 -7.17 13.93
N GLY A 76 -10.98 -7.51 13.46
CA GLY A 76 -10.10 -8.46 14.14
C GLY A 76 -9.63 -7.94 15.50
N TYR A 77 -9.25 -6.67 15.60
CA TYR A 77 -8.83 -6.04 16.84
C TYR A 77 -9.96 -5.94 17.87
N PHE A 78 -11.19 -5.74 17.42
CA PHE A 78 -12.37 -5.79 18.31
C PHE A 78 -12.45 -7.11 19.09
N VAL A 79 -12.04 -8.23 18.46
CA VAL A 79 -12.09 -9.58 19.08
C VAL A 79 -10.83 -9.89 19.88
N ILE A 80 -9.64 -9.70 19.31
CA ILE A 80 -8.37 -10.22 19.87
C ILE A 80 -7.65 -9.18 20.73
N ARG A 81 -7.90 -7.88 20.55
CA ARG A 81 -7.29 -6.77 21.32
C ARG A 81 -5.75 -6.74 21.30
N ASN A 82 -5.12 -7.40 20.33
CA ASN A 82 -3.69 -7.32 20.09
C ASN A 82 -3.45 -7.13 18.57
N MET A 83 -3.12 -5.91 18.18
CA MET A 83 -3.03 -5.52 16.78
C MET A 83 -1.90 -6.24 16.04
N PHE A 84 -0.77 -6.51 16.72
CA PHE A 84 0.36 -7.22 16.14
C PHE A 84 -0.06 -8.61 15.62
N PHE A 85 -0.71 -9.42 16.47
CA PHE A 85 -1.16 -10.76 16.08
C PHE A 85 -2.35 -10.74 15.13
N VAL A 86 -3.28 -9.80 15.31
CA VAL A 86 -4.44 -9.64 14.41
C VAL A 86 -4.00 -9.42 12.97
N SER A 87 -3.14 -8.45 12.73
CA SER A 87 -2.73 -8.09 11.38
C SER A 87 -1.92 -9.20 10.71
N LEU A 88 -1.01 -9.87 11.44
CA LEU A 88 -0.28 -11.03 10.92
C LEU A 88 -1.22 -12.18 10.57
N LEU A 89 -2.18 -12.50 11.44
CA LEU A 89 -3.17 -13.56 11.17
C LEU A 89 -3.99 -13.25 9.91
N ILE A 90 -4.51 -12.03 9.79
CA ILE A 90 -5.28 -11.58 8.64
C ILE A 90 -4.44 -11.67 7.36
N ASN A 91 -3.19 -11.21 7.40
CA ASN A 91 -2.29 -11.25 6.25
C ASN A 91 -1.94 -12.69 5.83
N ILE A 92 -1.68 -13.58 6.78
CA ILE A 92 -1.44 -15.01 6.51
C ILE A 92 -2.68 -15.64 5.86
N VAL A 93 -3.87 -15.37 6.40
CA VAL A 93 -5.13 -15.90 5.87
C VAL A 93 -5.38 -15.42 4.44
N PHE A 94 -5.27 -14.12 4.16
CA PHE A 94 -5.48 -13.61 2.80
C PHE A 94 -4.44 -14.13 1.82
N SER A 95 -3.17 -14.21 2.20
CA SER A 95 -2.11 -14.76 1.37
C SER A 95 -2.33 -16.25 1.07
N ALA A 96 -2.75 -17.02 2.07
CA ALA A 96 -3.09 -18.45 1.90
C ALA A 96 -4.31 -18.64 0.99
N LEU A 97 -5.36 -17.81 1.13
CA LEU A 97 -6.53 -17.85 0.25
C LEU A 97 -6.17 -17.49 -1.19
N ALA A 98 -5.34 -16.45 -1.39
CA ALA A 98 -4.84 -16.07 -2.71
C ALA A 98 -4.04 -17.22 -3.37
N PHE A 99 -3.10 -17.81 -2.64
CA PHE A 99 -2.32 -18.94 -3.13
C PHE A 99 -3.19 -20.17 -3.40
N ASN A 100 -4.19 -20.44 -2.55
CA ASN A 100 -5.15 -21.52 -2.77
C ASN A 100 -5.98 -21.32 -4.04
N ILE A 101 -6.38 -20.09 -4.39
CA ILE A 101 -7.05 -19.78 -5.67
C ILE A 101 -6.11 -20.08 -6.83
N LEU A 102 -4.85 -19.68 -6.77
CA LEU A 102 -3.85 -19.97 -7.80
C LEU A 102 -3.70 -21.48 -8.04
N ILE A 103 -3.40 -22.27 -7.01
CA ILE A 103 -3.16 -23.72 -7.18
C ILE A 103 -4.46 -24.50 -7.33
N GLY A 104 -5.54 -24.11 -6.65
CA GLY A 104 -6.85 -24.76 -6.71
C GLY A 104 -7.52 -24.57 -8.06
N GLY A 105 -7.57 -23.35 -8.57
CA GLY A 105 -8.22 -22.97 -9.82
C GLY A 105 -7.39 -23.28 -11.07
N PHE A 106 -6.08 -23.12 -11.01
CA PHE A 106 -5.24 -23.05 -12.21
C PHE A 106 -4.16 -24.13 -12.32
N ALA A 107 -3.74 -24.80 -11.23
CA ALA A 107 -2.78 -25.89 -11.32
C ALA A 107 -3.50 -27.24 -11.57
N ARG A 108 -3.16 -27.89 -12.70
CA ARG A 108 -3.77 -29.15 -13.18
C ARG A 108 -2.87 -30.37 -13.00
N THR A 109 -1.59 -30.17 -12.67
CA THR A 109 -0.61 -31.25 -12.49
C THR A 109 0.28 -30.97 -11.28
N LYS A 110 0.90 -32.05 -10.73
CA LYS A 110 1.89 -31.93 -9.64
C LYS A 110 3.03 -30.97 -9.97
N LYS A 111 3.54 -31.03 -11.22
CA LYS A 111 4.62 -30.11 -11.69
C LYS A 111 4.19 -28.65 -11.66
N GLN A 112 2.93 -28.38 -12.02
CA GLN A 112 2.39 -27.01 -11.96
C GLN A 112 2.21 -26.51 -10.53
N ILE A 113 1.78 -27.35 -9.60
CA ILE A 113 1.68 -27.00 -8.18
C ILE A 113 3.07 -26.64 -7.62
N ILE A 114 4.06 -27.51 -7.88
CA ILE A 114 5.44 -27.24 -7.46
C ILE A 114 5.99 -25.96 -8.11
N PHE A 115 5.72 -25.75 -9.40
CA PHE A 115 6.12 -24.54 -10.11
C PHE A 115 5.50 -23.28 -9.46
N CYS A 116 4.20 -23.25 -9.19
CA CYS A 116 3.55 -22.13 -8.51
C CYS A 116 4.17 -21.87 -7.12
N LEU A 117 4.41 -22.93 -6.35
CA LEU A 117 5.03 -22.81 -5.03
C LEU A 117 6.45 -22.23 -5.11
N LEU A 118 7.29 -22.76 -6.00
CA LEU A 118 8.68 -22.30 -6.15
C LEU A 118 8.76 -20.87 -6.69
N VAL A 119 7.90 -20.51 -7.66
CA VAL A 119 7.91 -19.16 -8.22
C VAL A 119 7.43 -18.13 -7.20
N THR A 120 6.39 -18.43 -6.42
CA THR A 120 5.89 -17.51 -5.39
C THR A 120 6.86 -17.38 -4.22
N LEU A 121 7.42 -18.49 -3.73
CA LEU A 121 8.40 -18.46 -2.62
C LEU A 121 9.79 -18.00 -3.07
N GLY A 122 10.08 -18.05 -4.37
CA GLY A 122 11.34 -17.58 -4.94
C GLY A 122 11.42 -16.07 -5.13
N SER A 123 10.31 -15.34 -5.03
CA SER A 123 10.30 -13.87 -5.04
C SER A 123 10.44 -13.32 -3.62
N VAL A 124 11.56 -12.66 -3.36
CA VAL A 124 11.84 -12.05 -2.05
C VAL A 124 10.79 -10.99 -1.71
N SER A 125 10.44 -10.13 -2.68
CA SER A 125 9.45 -9.08 -2.48
C SER A 125 8.05 -9.66 -2.27
N PHE A 126 7.64 -10.66 -3.08
CA PHE A 126 6.32 -11.26 -2.90
C PHE A 126 6.17 -11.87 -1.50
N VAL A 127 7.16 -12.66 -1.05
CA VAL A 127 7.16 -13.27 0.30
C VAL A 127 7.15 -12.19 1.37
N SER A 128 7.97 -11.14 1.24
CA SER A 128 8.01 -10.03 2.21
C SER A 128 6.63 -9.40 2.41
N TYR A 129 5.92 -9.12 1.33
CA TYR A 129 4.62 -8.43 1.41
C TYR A 129 3.41 -9.36 1.59
N THR A 130 3.62 -10.67 1.80
CA THR A 130 2.54 -11.56 2.27
C THR A 130 2.15 -11.32 3.73
N THR A 131 3.07 -10.77 4.56
CA THR A 131 2.87 -10.65 6.01
C THR A 131 3.36 -9.33 6.61
N SER A 132 3.72 -8.35 5.78
CA SER A 132 4.29 -7.06 6.20
C SER A 132 3.40 -6.18 7.09
N GLY A 133 2.20 -6.62 7.40
CA GLY A 133 1.19 -5.80 8.08
C GLY A 133 0.44 -4.85 7.16
N LEU A 134 0.90 -4.69 5.91
CA LEU A 134 0.28 -3.85 4.89
C LEU A 134 -0.85 -4.59 4.16
N GLU A 135 -1.59 -3.87 3.33
CA GLU A 135 -2.77 -4.31 2.59
C GLU A 135 -2.49 -5.28 1.44
N ASN A 136 -1.22 -5.56 1.12
CA ASN A 136 -0.82 -6.35 -0.05
C ASN A 136 -1.45 -7.76 -0.09
N SER A 137 -1.51 -8.46 1.04
CA SER A 137 -2.12 -9.79 1.13
C SER A 137 -3.60 -9.79 0.74
N MET A 138 -4.34 -8.78 1.15
CA MET A 138 -5.74 -8.59 0.78
C MET A 138 -5.89 -8.27 -0.71
N LEU A 139 -4.99 -7.47 -1.29
CA LEU A 139 -4.94 -7.23 -2.74
C LEU A 139 -4.66 -8.50 -3.53
N PHE A 140 -3.76 -9.38 -3.05
CA PHE A 140 -3.52 -10.68 -3.70
C PHE A 140 -4.79 -11.52 -3.72
N PHE A 141 -5.52 -11.56 -2.61
CA PHE A 141 -6.77 -12.31 -2.52
C PHE A 141 -7.87 -11.73 -3.42
N LEU A 142 -8.15 -10.43 -3.33
CA LEU A 142 -9.15 -9.77 -4.17
C LEU A 142 -8.79 -9.85 -5.65
N GLY A 143 -7.52 -9.65 -5.98
CA GLY A 143 -7.01 -9.78 -7.34
C GLY A 143 -7.14 -11.21 -7.89
N ALA A 144 -6.82 -12.23 -7.07
CA ALA A 144 -7.01 -13.63 -7.44
C ALA A 144 -8.48 -13.95 -7.69
N LEU A 145 -9.40 -13.46 -6.85
CA LEU A 145 -10.85 -13.62 -7.06
C LEU A 145 -11.30 -12.98 -8.38
N PHE A 146 -10.85 -11.74 -8.64
CA PHE A 146 -11.18 -11.03 -9.87
C PHE A 146 -10.70 -11.82 -11.10
N VAL A 147 -9.42 -12.19 -11.14
CA VAL A 147 -8.83 -12.90 -12.28
C VAL A 147 -9.44 -14.30 -12.44
N ASN A 148 -9.79 -14.97 -11.32
CA ASN A 148 -10.47 -16.26 -11.37
C ASN A 148 -11.84 -16.15 -12.04
N ILE A 149 -12.68 -15.18 -11.68
CA ILE A 149 -13.97 -14.93 -12.34
C ILE A 149 -13.72 -14.56 -13.81
N TYR A 150 -12.76 -13.65 -14.07
CA TYR A 150 -12.42 -13.18 -15.40
C TYR A 150 -11.97 -14.30 -16.34
N LEU A 151 -11.12 -15.22 -15.91
CA LEU A 151 -10.62 -16.31 -16.75
C LEU A 151 -11.56 -17.53 -16.80
N SER A 152 -12.53 -17.64 -15.89
CA SER A 152 -13.45 -18.80 -15.85
C SER A 152 -14.53 -18.76 -16.92
N HIS A 153 -14.80 -17.62 -17.53
CA HIS A 153 -15.92 -17.43 -18.47
C HIS A 153 -15.45 -16.89 -19.82
N GLU A 154 -16.07 -17.34 -20.91
CA GLU A 154 -15.90 -16.74 -22.24
C GLU A 154 -16.89 -15.57 -22.46
N ARG A 155 -18.04 -15.62 -21.81
CA ARG A 155 -19.07 -14.57 -21.75
C ARG A 155 -19.57 -14.41 -20.33
N TYR A 156 -19.95 -13.22 -19.97
CA TYR A 156 -20.27 -12.84 -18.59
C TYR A 156 -21.74 -12.47 -18.44
N GLY A 157 -22.41 -13.14 -17.54
CA GLY A 157 -23.76 -12.83 -17.12
C GLY A 157 -23.85 -11.64 -16.17
N ALA A 158 -25.07 -11.27 -15.80
CA ALA A 158 -25.32 -10.13 -14.91
C ALA A 158 -24.62 -10.27 -13.54
N ALA A 159 -24.63 -11.48 -12.97
CA ALA A 159 -24.01 -11.75 -11.68
C ALA A 159 -22.48 -11.58 -11.73
N ASP A 160 -21.83 -12.02 -12.82
CA ASP A 160 -20.38 -11.90 -12.96
C ASP A 160 -19.96 -10.44 -13.17
N MET A 161 -20.72 -9.70 -13.98
CA MET A 161 -20.50 -8.27 -14.18
C MET A 161 -20.60 -7.49 -12.87
N PHE A 162 -21.65 -7.75 -12.08
CA PHE A 162 -21.79 -7.13 -10.76
C PHE A 162 -20.62 -7.50 -9.84
N LYS A 163 -20.25 -8.80 -9.75
CA LYS A 163 -19.13 -9.26 -8.90
C LYS A 163 -17.80 -8.62 -9.31
N LEU A 164 -17.52 -8.50 -10.61
CA LEU A 164 -16.29 -7.88 -11.10
C LEU A 164 -16.25 -6.38 -10.75
N ALA A 165 -17.38 -5.65 -10.91
CA ALA A 165 -17.45 -4.25 -10.51
C ALA A 165 -17.30 -4.09 -8.98
N LEU A 166 -17.92 -4.96 -8.19
CA LEU A 166 -17.78 -4.98 -6.74
C LEU A 166 -16.32 -5.23 -6.33
N LEU A 167 -15.64 -6.18 -6.97
CA LEU A 167 -14.23 -6.44 -6.69
C LEU A 167 -13.35 -5.25 -7.07
N VAL A 168 -13.64 -4.53 -8.16
CA VAL A 168 -12.95 -3.26 -8.49
C VAL A 168 -13.14 -2.25 -7.37
N ALA A 169 -14.35 -2.08 -6.82
CA ALA A 169 -14.63 -1.20 -5.70
C ALA A 169 -13.84 -1.60 -4.44
N LEU A 170 -13.83 -2.89 -4.09
CA LEU A 170 -13.10 -3.40 -2.93
C LEU A 170 -11.57 -3.26 -3.10
N ILE A 171 -11.07 -3.47 -4.32
CA ILE A 171 -9.66 -3.22 -4.66
C ILE A 171 -9.33 -1.73 -4.53
N ALA A 172 -10.18 -0.82 -5.04
CA ALA A 172 -10.01 0.62 -4.91
C ALA A 172 -9.96 1.07 -3.44
N MET A 173 -10.85 0.53 -2.60
CA MET A 173 -10.88 0.78 -1.15
C MET A 173 -9.72 0.11 -0.40
N THR A 174 -9.05 -0.86 -1.00
CA THR A 174 -7.83 -1.47 -0.44
C THR A 174 -6.59 -0.72 -0.91
N ARG A 175 -6.55 -0.35 -2.21
CA ARG A 175 -5.49 0.46 -2.81
C ARG A 175 -5.97 1.02 -4.15
N MET A 176 -6.16 2.32 -4.22
CA MET A 176 -6.81 2.98 -5.37
C MET A 176 -6.03 2.79 -6.69
N ASP A 177 -4.70 2.92 -6.66
CA ASP A 177 -3.84 2.76 -7.84
C ASP A 177 -3.85 1.32 -8.42
N ALA A 178 -4.12 0.31 -7.59
CA ALA A 178 -4.21 -1.08 -8.04
C ALA A 178 -5.36 -1.32 -9.05
N VAL A 179 -6.36 -0.44 -9.10
CA VAL A 179 -7.45 -0.50 -10.10
C VAL A 179 -6.90 -0.49 -11.52
N LEU A 180 -5.77 0.17 -11.78
CA LEU A 180 -5.13 0.20 -13.10
C LEU A 180 -4.82 -1.20 -13.65
N ILE A 181 -4.54 -2.17 -12.78
CA ILE A 181 -4.29 -3.57 -13.18
C ILE A 181 -5.57 -4.25 -13.68
N PHE A 182 -6.72 -3.92 -13.11
CA PHE A 182 -7.99 -4.62 -13.36
C PHE A 182 -8.90 -3.88 -14.34
N ALA A 183 -8.72 -2.57 -14.52
CA ALA A 183 -9.56 -1.75 -15.38
C ALA A 183 -9.63 -2.24 -16.83
N PRO A 184 -8.53 -2.63 -17.52
CA PRO A 184 -8.62 -3.14 -18.89
C PRO A 184 -9.45 -4.43 -19.01
N MET A 185 -9.33 -5.32 -18.03
CA MET A 185 -10.14 -6.55 -17.96
C MET A 185 -11.62 -6.23 -17.73
N ALA A 186 -11.94 -5.31 -16.81
CA ALA A 186 -13.30 -4.87 -16.56
C ALA A 186 -13.92 -4.24 -17.82
N VAL A 187 -13.21 -3.31 -18.45
CA VAL A 187 -13.65 -2.68 -19.71
C VAL A 187 -13.90 -3.72 -20.80
N PHE A 188 -12.99 -4.69 -20.95
CA PHE A 188 -13.16 -5.78 -21.92
C PHE A 188 -14.43 -6.59 -21.67
N VAL A 189 -14.73 -6.94 -20.42
CA VAL A 189 -15.97 -7.66 -20.05
C VAL A 189 -17.21 -6.84 -20.40
N TYR A 190 -17.24 -5.58 -20.02
CA TYR A 190 -18.40 -4.70 -20.17
C TYR A 190 -18.68 -4.32 -21.62
N LEU A 191 -17.65 -4.19 -22.46
CA LEU A 191 -17.82 -3.77 -23.85
C LEU A 191 -17.93 -4.95 -24.82
N ALA A 192 -17.10 -5.99 -24.65
CA ALA A 192 -16.92 -7.03 -25.68
C ALA A 192 -17.49 -8.40 -25.32
N LYS A 193 -17.70 -8.73 -24.04
CA LYS A 193 -17.96 -10.11 -23.59
C LYS A 193 -19.21 -10.31 -22.76
N ARG A 194 -20.10 -9.33 -22.66
CA ARG A 194 -21.38 -9.49 -21.95
C ARG A 194 -22.26 -10.52 -22.66
N ASP A 195 -22.86 -11.42 -21.89
CA ASP A 195 -23.80 -12.44 -22.38
C ASP A 195 -25.23 -12.00 -22.15
N ALA A 196 -26.02 -11.84 -23.23
CA ALA A 196 -27.46 -11.47 -23.19
C ALA A 196 -27.82 -10.29 -22.25
N VAL A 197 -26.82 -9.53 -21.78
CA VAL A 197 -27.00 -8.36 -20.92
C VAL A 197 -27.01 -7.11 -21.77
N SER A 198 -28.11 -6.36 -21.75
CA SER A 198 -28.20 -5.07 -22.46
C SER A 198 -27.18 -4.06 -21.89
N PHE A 199 -26.75 -3.10 -22.72
CA PHE A 199 -25.77 -2.10 -22.31
C PHE A 199 -26.22 -1.29 -21.08
N GLY A 200 -27.46 -0.83 -21.06
CA GLY A 200 -28.02 -0.08 -19.91
C GLY A 200 -28.03 -0.90 -18.62
N LYS A 201 -28.39 -2.20 -18.70
CA LYS A 201 -28.30 -3.12 -17.55
C LYS A 201 -26.84 -3.34 -17.10
N ALA A 202 -25.91 -3.46 -18.03
CA ALA A 202 -24.49 -3.58 -17.72
C ALA A 202 -23.97 -2.33 -16.96
N VAL A 203 -24.29 -1.14 -17.44
CA VAL A 203 -23.95 0.14 -16.78
C VAL A 203 -24.53 0.20 -15.37
N LEU A 204 -25.83 -0.14 -15.20
CA LEU A 204 -26.46 -0.19 -13.87
C LEU A 204 -25.76 -1.15 -12.93
N LEU A 205 -25.40 -2.37 -13.38
CA LEU A 205 -24.66 -3.34 -12.59
C LEU A 205 -23.27 -2.84 -12.22
N GLY A 206 -22.61 -2.10 -13.12
CA GLY A 206 -21.33 -1.42 -12.84
C GLY A 206 -21.46 -0.38 -11.74
N ILE A 207 -22.46 0.50 -11.84
CA ILE A 207 -22.75 1.54 -10.82
C ILE A 207 -23.05 0.89 -9.47
N LEU A 208 -23.92 -0.12 -9.44
CA LEU A 208 -24.27 -0.82 -8.20
C LEU A 208 -23.06 -1.56 -7.59
N GLY A 209 -22.21 -2.16 -8.42
CA GLY A 209 -20.98 -2.81 -7.95
C GLY A 209 -19.95 -1.82 -7.40
N LEU A 210 -19.86 -0.61 -7.99
CA LEU A 210 -18.96 0.45 -7.52
C LEU A 210 -19.50 1.24 -6.32
N LEU A 211 -20.75 1.03 -5.93
CA LEU A 211 -21.41 1.79 -4.87
C LEU A 211 -20.63 1.81 -3.55
N PRO A 212 -20.01 0.72 -3.05
CA PRO A 212 -19.24 0.77 -1.81
C PRO A 212 -18.08 1.79 -1.86
N PHE A 213 -17.38 1.87 -2.99
CA PHE A 213 -16.31 2.85 -3.18
C PHE A 213 -16.85 4.29 -3.24
N VAL A 214 -17.95 4.51 -3.97
CA VAL A 214 -18.59 5.84 -4.05
C VAL A 214 -19.05 6.30 -2.66
N LEU A 215 -19.69 5.40 -1.89
CA LEU A 215 -20.12 5.71 -0.52
C LEU A 215 -18.94 6.02 0.41
N TRP A 216 -17.82 5.33 0.22
CA TRP A 216 -16.59 5.62 0.97
C TRP A 216 -16.07 7.03 0.64
N GLU A 217 -15.97 7.41 -0.63
CA GLU A 217 -15.49 8.74 -1.04
C GLU A 217 -16.41 9.87 -0.55
N LEU A 218 -17.73 9.65 -0.58
CA LEU A 218 -18.70 10.58 0.00
C LEU A 218 -18.51 10.70 1.52
N PHE A 219 -18.34 9.57 2.21
CA PHE A 219 -18.04 9.56 3.64
C PHE A 219 -16.73 10.29 3.93
N ALA A 220 -15.65 9.99 3.21
CA ALA A 220 -14.34 10.61 3.40
C ALA A 220 -14.41 12.13 3.23
N THR A 221 -15.03 12.59 2.14
CA THR A 221 -15.22 14.02 1.87
C THR A 221 -16.05 14.70 2.95
N PHE A 222 -17.13 14.08 3.41
CA PHE A 222 -17.97 14.65 4.46
C PHE A 222 -17.29 14.61 5.83
N TYR A 223 -16.69 13.47 6.21
CA TYR A 223 -16.13 13.25 7.55
C TYR A 223 -14.79 13.93 7.76
N TYR A 224 -13.84 13.72 6.84
CA TYR A 224 -12.50 14.31 6.93
C TYR A 224 -12.40 15.70 6.31
N GLY A 225 -13.32 16.06 5.42
CA GLY A 225 -13.28 17.27 4.61
C GLY A 225 -12.56 17.09 3.26
N PHE A 226 -11.94 15.95 3.02
CA PHE A 226 -11.11 15.66 1.85
C PHE A 226 -11.44 14.27 1.28
N PRO A 227 -11.52 14.10 -0.06
CA PRO A 227 -11.76 12.80 -0.67
C PRO A 227 -10.56 11.84 -0.52
N PHE A 228 -9.32 12.38 -0.48
CA PHE A 228 -8.12 11.56 -0.37
C PHE A 228 -7.47 11.67 1.01
N PRO A 229 -6.69 10.66 1.44
CA PRO A 229 -5.94 10.73 2.69
C PRO A 229 -4.77 11.73 2.59
N ASN A 230 -4.29 12.22 3.73
CA ASN A 230 -3.16 13.16 3.80
C ASN A 230 -1.94 12.68 3.00
N THR A 231 -1.66 11.37 3.03
CA THR A 231 -0.58 10.74 2.25
C THR A 231 -0.67 10.96 0.75
N ALA A 232 -1.86 11.18 0.18
CA ALA A 232 -2.02 11.53 -1.22
C ALA A 232 -1.65 13.00 -1.45
N TYR A 233 -2.13 13.92 -0.61
CA TYR A 233 -1.80 15.36 -0.70
C TYR A 233 -0.31 15.60 -0.51
N VAL A 234 0.33 14.87 0.41
CA VAL A 234 1.79 14.93 0.61
C VAL A 234 2.58 14.62 -0.66
N LYS A 235 2.10 13.72 -1.50
CA LYS A 235 2.76 13.32 -2.75
C LYS A 235 2.41 14.20 -3.96
N LEU A 236 1.34 15.01 -3.83
CA LEU A 236 0.91 15.95 -4.86
C LEU A 236 1.51 17.35 -4.59
N GLY A 237 1.65 18.17 -5.63
CA GLY A 237 2.08 19.58 -5.48
C GLY A 237 3.48 19.76 -4.88
N THR A 238 4.41 18.84 -5.18
CA THR A 238 5.77 18.87 -4.63
C THR A 238 6.71 19.79 -5.40
N ASP A 239 6.31 20.29 -6.56
CA ASP A 239 7.13 21.07 -7.50
C ASP A 239 8.44 20.38 -7.96
N ILE A 240 8.52 19.05 -7.76
CA ILE A 240 9.65 18.25 -8.24
C ILE A 240 9.47 17.99 -9.74
N PRO A 241 10.50 18.20 -10.58
CA PRO A 241 10.40 17.97 -12.01
C PRO A 241 10.06 16.51 -12.34
N LEU A 242 9.19 16.29 -13.36
CA LEU A 242 8.83 14.95 -13.82
C LEU A 242 10.05 14.11 -14.22
N THR A 243 11.10 14.72 -14.74
CA THR A 243 12.36 14.06 -15.07
C THR A 243 12.97 13.34 -13.86
N ASP A 244 12.88 13.94 -12.67
CA ASP A 244 13.44 13.38 -11.45
C ASP A 244 12.62 12.19 -10.97
N TYR A 245 11.28 12.27 -11.08
CA TYR A 245 10.39 11.13 -10.87
C TYR A 245 10.70 9.98 -11.83
N LEU A 246 10.85 10.25 -13.13
CA LEU A 246 11.18 9.22 -14.11
C LEU A 246 12.54 8.56 -13.83
N ILE A 247 13.56 9.32 -13.45
CA ILE A 247 14.87 8.77 -13.08
C ILE A 247 14.73 7.84 -11.86
N ARG A 248 13.95 8.24 -10.85
CA ARG A 248 13.70 7.38 -9.68
C ARG A 248 12.88 6.16 -10.05
N GLY A 249 11.88 6.29 -10.90
CA GLY A 249 11.12 5.16 -11.43
C GLY A 249 12.02 4.14 -12.12
N VAL A 250 12.93 4.59 -13.00
CA VAL A 250 13.94 3.70 -13.62
C VAL A 250 14.81 3.03 -12.56
N ARG A 251 15.28 3.76 -11.54
CA ARG A 251 16.05 3.18 -10.42
C ARG A 251 15.26 2.12 -9.67
N TYR A 252 13.94 2.32 -9.48
CA TYR A 252 13.07 1.34 -8.84
C TYR A 252 12.99 0.03 -9.64
N TYR A 253 12.89 0.12 -10.99
CA TYR A 253 12.96 -1.06 -11.86
C TYR A 253 14.33 -1.74 -11.84
N LEU A 254 15.41 -0.98 -11.86
CA LEU A 254 16.77 -1.53 -11.76
C LEU A 254 17.01 -2.22 -10.41
N ASN A 255 16.54 -1.63 -9.32
CA ASN A 255 16.59 -2.26 -7.99
C ASN A 255 15.84 -3.60 -7.99
N ALA A 256 14.61 -3.65 -8.52
CA ALA A 256 13.85 -4.90 -8.63
C ALA A 256 14.55 -5.92 -9.54
N ALA A 257 15.15 -5.49 -10.66
CA ALA A 257 15.87 -6.37 -11.57
C ALA A 257 17.13 -7.01 -10.93
N VAL A 258 17.77 -6.32 -9.98
CA VAL A 258 18.95 -6.82 -9.28
C VAL A 258 18.56 -7.60 -8.01
N CYS A 259 17.64 -7.09 -7.22
CA CYS A 259 17.32 -7.68 -5.91
C CYS A 259 16.29 -8.81 -5.98
N ASP A 260 15.37 -8.75 -6.95
CA ASP A 260 14.28 -9.74 -7.12
C ASP A 260 13.85 -9.86 -8.59
N PRO A 261 14.73 -10.33 -9.48
CA PRO A 261 14.46 -10.33 -10.94
C PRO A 261 13.23 -11.13 -11.34
N ILE A 262 12.83 -12.15 -10.60
CA ILE A 262 11.66 -12.98 -10.92
C ILE A 262 10.36 -12.15 -10.93
N ILE A 263 10.31 -11.09 -10.11
CA ILE A 263 9.12 -10.23 -10.00
C ILE A 263 8.84 -9.44 -11.29
N LEU A 264 9.88 -9.19 -12.11
CA LEU A 264 9.79 -8.56 -13.43
C LEU A 264 9.76 -9.59 -14.57
N ILE A 265 10.49 -10.69 -14.45
CA ILE A 265 10.59 -11.73 -15.46
C ILE A 265 9.22 -12.38 -15.69
N VAL A 266 8.46 -12.68 -14.63
CA VAL A 266 7.14 -13.32 -14.76
C VAL A 266 6.17 -12.45 -15.57
N PRO A 267 5.91 -11.18 -15.24
CA PRO A 267 5.02 -10.32 -16.05
C PRO A 267 5.47 -10.19 -17.50
N LEU A 268 6.79 -10.04 -17.75
CA LEU A 268 7.33 -9.91 -19.09
C LEU A 268 7.09 -11.18 -19.94
N PHE A 269 7.41 -12.36 -19.40
CA PHE A 269 7.18 -13.61 -20.13
C PHE A 269 5.70 -13.89 -20.37
N VAL A 270 4.83 -13.52 -19.43
CA VAL A 270 3.39 -13.70 -19.59
C VAL A 270 2.82 -12.72 -20.61
N LEU A 271 3.33 -11.50 -20.68
CA LEU A 271 2.99 -10.55 -21.73
C LEU A 271 3.36 -11.12 -23.13
N LEU A 272 4.57 -11.65 -23.28
CA LEU A 272 5.01 -12.30 -24.51
C LEU A 272 4.14 -13.52 -24.87
N ALA A 273 3.74 -14.31 -23.88
CA ALA A 273 2.81 -15.44 -24.06
C ALA A 273 1.44 -14.95 -24.54
N ALA A 274 0.86 -13.93 -23.89
CA ALA A 274 -0.44 -13.36 -24.26
C ALA A 274 -0.44 -12.81 -25.70
N VAL A 275 0.62 -12.10 -26.10
CA VAL A 275 0.81 -11.58 -27.47
C VAL A 275 0.95 -12.74 -28.45
N SER A 276 1.67 -13.82 -28.10
CA SER A 276 1.88 -14.98 -28.97
C SER A 276 0.59 -15.75 -29.22
N VAL A 277 -0.27 -15.86 -28.20
CA VAL A 277 -1.57 -16.53 -28.28
C VAL A 277 -2.60 -15.69 -29.04
N ARG A 278 -2.46 -14.37 -29.06
CA ARG A 278 -3.32 -13.41 -29.77
C ARG A 278 -4.81 -13.45 -29.37
N LYS A 279 -5.15 -13.98 -28.19
CA LYS A 279 -6.51 -13.90 -27.66
C LYS A 279 -6.71 -12.59 -26.87
N ALA A 280 -7.73 -11.83 -27.26
CA ALA A 280 -8.02 -10.51 -26.67
C ALA A 280 -8.20 -10.58 -25.14
N GLN A 281 -8.69 -11.68 -24.59
CA GLN A 281 -8.85 -11.91 -23.17
C GLN A 281 -7.50 -11.84 -22.43
N TYR A 282 -6.46 -12.49 -22.93
CA TYR A 282 -5.13 -12.47 -22.31
C TYR A 282 -4.41 -11.14 -22.54
N ILE A 283 -4.63 -10.53 -23.70
CA ILE A 283 -4.11 -9.18 -23.98
C ILE A 283 -4.70 -8.19 -22.99
N ALA A 284 -6.03 -8.19 -22.78
CA ALA A 284 -6.68 -7.33 -21.79
C ALA A 284 -6.17 -7.60 -20.36
N CYS A 285 -5.91 -8.87 -20.01
CA CYS A 285 -5.35 -9.24 -18.72
C CYS A 285 -3.95 -8.64 -18.50
N MET A 286 -3.10 -8.63 -19.53
CA MET A 286 -1.72 -8.14 -19.42
C MET A 286 -1.58 -6.64 -19.69
N THR A 287 -2.57 -6.01 -20.31
CA THR A 287 -2.60 -4.54 -20.49
C THR A 287 -2.60 -3.81 -19.14
N GLY A 288 -3.31 -4.32 -18.14
CA GLY A 288 -3.35 -3.73 -16.80
C GLY A 288 -1.97 -3.67 -16.13
N PRO A 289 -1.25 -4.80 -15.99
CA PRO A 289 0.15 -4.80 -15.51
C PRO A 289 1.08 -3.85 -16.28
N VAL A 290 0.91 -3.72 -17.61
CA VAL A 290 1.70 -2.76 -18.41
C VAL A 290 1.36 -1.31 -18.05
N ILE A 291 0.07 -0.96 -17.97
CA ILE A 291 -0.36 0.39 -17.57
C ILE A 291 0.14 0.72 -16.17
N TYR A 292 0.01 -0.23 -15.23
CA TYR A 292 0.48 -0.04 -13.86
C TYR A 292 2.00 0.10 -13.79
N GLY A 293 2.73 -0.67 -14.59
CA GLY A 293 4.18 -0.51 -14.72
C GLY A 293 4.59 0.87 -15.23
N LEU A 294 3.90 1.41 -16.24
CA LEU A 294 4.13 2.78 -16.73
C LEU A 294 3.77 3.82 -15.69
N TYR A 295 2.69 3.62 -14.94
CA TYR A 295 2.32 4.46 -13.81
C TYR A 295 3.43 4.48 -12.73
N LEU A 296 4.04 3.33 -12.41
CA LEU A 296 5.17 3.28 -11.46
C LEU A 296 6.38 4.08 -11.94
N LEU A 297 6.67 4.09 -13.25
CA LEU A 297 7.70 4.97 -13.80
C LEU A 297 7.34 6.44 -13.61
N TYR A 298 6.08 6.80 -13.89
CA TYR A 298 5.58 8.17 -13.80
C TYR A 298 5.65 8.73 -12.37
N ILE A 299 5.27 7.94 -11.35
CA ILE A 299 5.29 8.38 -9.93
C ILE A 299 6.66 8.24 -9.25
N GLY A 300 7.68 7.73 -9.96
CA GLY A 300 9.02 7.52 -9.41
C GLY A 300 9.21 6.22 -8.62
N GLY A 301 8.29 5.25 -8.74
CA GLY A 301 8.33 3.99 -8.02
C GLY A 301 7.87 4.09 -6.56
N ASP A 302 8.62 3.44 -5.67
CA ASP A 302 8.38 3.43 -4.22
C ASP A 302 9.74 3.39 -3.48
N PHE A 303 9.74 3.76 -2.21
CA PHE A 303 10.89 3.56 -1.34
C PHE A 303 10.98 2.12 -0.80
N MET A 304 9.90 1.37 -0.80
CA MET A 304 9.86 -0.04 -0.40
C MET A 304 10.22 -0.95 -1.58
N MET A 305 11.31 -1.69 -1.45
CA MET A 305 11.82 -2.59 -2.48
C MET A 305 10.74 -3.56 -2.98
N GLY A 306 10.45 -3.51 -4.28
CA GLY A 306 9.58 -4.46 -4.99
C GLY A 306 8.10 -4.48 -4.62
N ARG A 307 7.64 -3.72 -3.60
CA ARG A 307 6.26 -3.74 -3.07
C ARG A 307 5.20 -3.64 -4.17
N HIS A 308 5.32 -2.64 -5.02
CA HIS A 308 4.33 -2.37 -6.06
C HIS A 308 4.30 -3.42 -7.18
N PHE A 309 5.39 -4.14 -7.42
CA PHE A 309 5.43 -5.18 -8.44
C PHE A 309 4.73 -6.47 -8.01
N THR A 310 4.51 -6.69 -6.71
CA THR A 310 4.00 -7.97 -6.17
C THR A 310 2.63 -8.37 -6.71
N LEU A 311 1.69 -7.41 -6.83
CA LEU A 311 0.35 -7.70 -7.35
C LEU A 311 0.36 -8.00 -8.86
N MET A 312 1.10 -7.21 -9.66
CA MET A 312 1.21 -7.47 -11.09
C MET A 312 1.91 -8.80 -11.38
N PHE A 313 2.92 -9.18 -10.58
CA PHE A 313 3.56 -10.49 -10.62
C PHE A 313 2.56 -11.61 -10.37
N PHE A 314 1.76 -11.50 -9.31
CA PHE A 314 0.82 -12.55 -8.91
C PHE A 314 -0.32 -12.72 -9.91
N VAL A 315 -0.91 -11.62 -10.40
CA VAL A 315 -1.92 -11.61 -11.47
C VAL A 315 -1.37 -12.24 -12.75
N SER A 316 -0.15 -11.87 -13.12
CA SER A 316 0.53 -12.44 -14.30
C SER A 316 0.75 -13.95 -14.16
N LEU A 317 1.15 -14.43 -12.98
CA LEU A 317 1.33 -15.86 -12.74
C LEU A 317 0.01 -16.64 -12.91
N ILE A 318 -1.11 -16.12 -12.41
CA ILE A 318 -2.44 -16.73 -12.62
C ILE A 318 -2.78 -16.79 -14.12
N CYS A 319 -2.59 -15.66 -14.84
CA CYS A 319 -2.80 -15.58 -16.28
C CYS A 319 -1.94 -16.61 -17.05
N TYR A 320 -0.66 -16.74 -16.68
CA TYR A 320 0.24 -17.74 -17.28
C TYR A 320 -0.25 -19.17 -17.11
N MET A 321 -0.72 -19.51 -15.91
CA MET A 321 -1.22 -20.85 -15.64
C MET A 321 -2.45 -21.19 -16.49
N ASP A 322 -3.33 -20.23 -16.74
CA ASP A 322 -4.48 -20.41 -17.62
C ASP A 322 -4.03 -20.54 -19.09
N ILE A 323 -3.15 -19.67 -19.59
CA ILE A 323 -2.55 -19.80 -20.93
C ILE A 323 -1.89 -21.16 -21.12
N LYS A 324 -1.10 -21.59 -20.13
CA LYS A 324 -0.42 -22.89 -20.17
C LYS A 324 -1.38 -24.06 -20.30
N ASN A 325 -2.51 -24.00 -19.62
CA ASN A 325 -3.47 -25.09 -19.60
C ASN A 325 -4.36 -25.15 -20.86
N ARG A 326 -4.73 -24.00 -21.41
CA ARG A 326 -5.71 -23.91 -22.50
C ARG A 326 -5.07 -23.78 -23.89
N GLU A 327 -3.96 -23.03 -23.98
CA GLU A 327 -3.43 -22.64 -25.28
C GLU A 327 -2.15 -23.41 -25.65
N PHE A 328 -1.24 -23.61 -24.69
CA PHE A 328 0.05 -24.23 -24.97
C PHE A 328 -0.01 -25.75 -25.14
N SER A 329 -1.10 -26.38 -24.73
CA SER A 329 -1.35 -27.80 -25.04
C SER A 329 -1.62 -28.04 -26.53
N GLU A 330 -2.15 -27.00 -27.23
CA GLU A 330 -2.52 -27.09 -28.66
C GLU A 330 -1.40 -26.57 -29.58
N LEU A 331 -0.49 -25.71 -29.08
CA LEU A 331 0.61 -25.13 -29.81
C LEU A 331 1.90 -25.92 -29.58
N GLY A 332 2.42 -26.64 -30.57
CA GLY A 332 3.69 -27.39 -30.47
C GLY A 332 4.89 -26.54 -29.98
N ARG A 333 4.87 -25.22 -30.21
CA ARG A 333 5.84 -24.25 -29.70
C ARG A 333 5.71 -23.98 -28.18
N GLY A 334 4.58 -24.31 -27.56
CA GLY A 334 4.31 -24.04 -26.14
C GLY A 334 5.24 -24.77 -25.17
N ALA A 335 5.71 -25.98 -25.55
CA ALA A 335 6.64 -26.75 -24.73
C ALA A 335 8.04 -26.11 -24.67
N SER A 336 8.51 -25.53 -25.77
CA SER A 336 9.79 -24.80 -25.80
C SER A 336 9.70 -23.50 -24.99
N PHE A 337 8.64 -22.72 -25.19
CA PHE A 337 8.39 -21.49 -24.45
C PHE A 337 8.33 -21.76 -22.92
N HIS A 338 7.60 -22.80 -22.52
CA HIS A 338 7.52 -23.19 -21.10
C HIS A 338 8.89 -23.56 -20.52
N ARG A 339 9.70 -24.34 -21.23
CA ARG A 339 11.05 -24.71 -20.78
C ARG A 339 11.96 -23.48 -20.64
N THR A 340 11.92 -22.58 -21.62
CA THR A 340 12.65 -21.32 -21.56
C THR A 340 12.22 -20.47 -20.37
N PHE A 341 10.91 -20.30 -20.17
CA PHE A 341 10.39 -19.56 -19.03
C PHE A 341 10.83 -20.18 -17.68
N VAL A 342 10.71 -21.50 -17.51
CA VAL A 342 11.17 -22.20 -16.30
C VAL A 342 12.67 -22.00 -16.10
N GLY A 343 13.48 -22.08 -17.15
CA GLY A 343 14.92 -21.83 -17.09
C GLY A 343 15.26 -20.42 -16.58
N PHE A 344 14.61 -19.39 -17.13
CA PHE A 344 14.77 -18.02 -16.65
C PHE A 344 14.27 -17.81 -15.21
N ALA A 345 13.13 -18.42 -14.86
CA ALA A 345 12.60 -18.32 -13.49
C ALA A 345 13.56 -18.96 -12.48
N VAL A 346 14.11 -20.15 -12.78
CA VAL A 346 15.13 -20.80 -11.93
C VAL A 346 16.38 -19.95 -11.83
N ALA A 347 16.91 -19.45 -12.96
CA ALA A 347 18.07 -18.56 -12.96
C ALA A 347 17.84 -17.30 -12.14
N ALA A 348 16.65 -16.70 -12.22
CA ALA A 348 16.27 -15.52 -11.45
C ALA A 348 16.23 -15.82 -9.94
N VAL A 349 15.64 -16.95 -9.53
CA VAL A 349 15.61 -17.36 -8.11
C VAL A 349 17.02 -17.61 -7.57
N VAL A 350 17.87 -18.32 -8.34
CA VAL A 350 19.26 -18.56 -7.97
C VAL A 350 20.02 -17.24 -7.86
N PHE A 351 19.84 -16.35 -8.84
CA PHE A 351 20.47 -15.02 -8.83
C PHE A 351 20.01 -14.21 -7.62
N SER A 352 18.71 -14.13 -7.32
CA SER A 352 18.20 -13.47 -6.11
C SER A 352 18.82 -14.00 -4.84
N SER A 353 19.01 -15.32 -4.73
CA SER A 353 19.60 -15.95 -3.55
C SER A 353 21.08 -15.62 -3.38
N THR A 354 21.80 -15.34 -4.47
CA THR A 354 23.22 -15.02 -4.48
C THR A 354 23.52 -13.51 -4.54
N SER A 355 22.54 -12.71 -4.97
CA SER A 355 22.73 -11.26 -5.18
C SER A 355 22.99 -10.46 -3.91
N HIS A 356 22.70 -11.03 -2.72
CA HIS A 356 23.09 -10.40 -1.44
C HIS A 356 24.56 -10.03 -1.37
N VAL A 357 25.45 -10.88 -1.93
CA VAL A 357 26.89 -10.63 -1.96
C VAL A 357 27.27 -9.53 -2.95
N ILE A 358 26.49 -9.38 -4.03
CA ILE A 358 26.79 -8.42 -5.10
C ILE A 358 26.19 -7.04 -4.79
N THR A 359 24.99 -6.98 -4.19
CA THR A 359 24.28 -5.72 -3.94
C THR A 359 24.84 -4.95 -2.76
N ASP A 360 25.36 -5.61 -1.73
CA ASP A 360 25.95 -4.92 -0.59
C ASP A 360 27.28 -4.23 -0.94
N GLN A 361 27.97 -4.69 -2.00
CA GLN A 361 29.27 -4.15 -2.38
C GLN A 361 29.25 -3.18 -3.56
N PHE A 362 28.27 -3.21 -4.47
CA PHE A 362 28.49 -2.57 -5.77
C PHE A 362 27.46 -1.54 -6.25
N LEU A 363 26.16 -1.55 -5.89
CA LEU A 363 25.23 -0.69 -6.62
C LEU A 363 23.99 -0.17 -5.88
N PHE A 364 23.39 -0.89 -4.96
CA PHE A 364 22.10 -0.50 -4.40
C PHE A 364 21.95 -1.10 -2.99
N GLY A 365 22.55 -0.47 -2.00
CA GLY A 365 22.49 -0.97 -0.64
C GLY A 365 21.09 -1.44 -0.27
N ARG A 366 20.94 -2.68 0.19
CA ARG A 366 19.72 -3.18 0.85
C ARG A 366 19.57 -2.56 2.24
N THR A 367 20.40 -1.59 2.55
CA THR A 367 20.45 -0.95 3.85
C THR A 367 19.19 -0.15 4.10
N PHE A 368 18.65 -0.30 5.28
CA PHE A 368 17.67 0.58 5.87
C PHE A 368 18.12 2.04 5.71
N GLY A 369 17.24 2.91 5.20
CA GLY A 369 17.60 4.31 4.95
C GLY A 369 18.15 4.64 3.55
N SER A 370 18.38 3.64 2.67
CA SER A 370 18.66 3.91 1.25
C SER A 370 17.43 4.47 0.53
N PRO A 371 17.58 5.15 -0.62
CA PRO A 371 16.44 5.65 -1.38
C PRO A 371 15.39 4.61 -1.73
N ILE A 372 15.79 3.32 -1.88
CA ILE A 372 14.91 2.15 -2.02
C ILE A 372 15.40 1.12 -0.99
N SER A 373 14.61 0.90 0.06
CA SER A 373 14.98 0.08 1.21
C SER A 373 14.37 -1.32 1.14
N ASP A 374 15.14 -2.32 1.56
CA ASP A 374 14.58 -3.58 2.04
C ASP A 374 14.05 -3.37 3.47
N GLU A 375 12.79 -2.94 3.56
CA GLU A 375 12.16 -2.65 4.85
C GLU A 375 12.14 -3.88 5.77
N ARG A 376 11.97 -5.09 5.19
CA ARG A 376 12.00 -6.32 5.97
C ARG A 376 13.38 -6.53 6.62
N ALA A 377 14.45 -6.29 5.90
CA ALA A 377 15.80 -6.42 6.47
C ALA A 377 16.02 -5.44 7.65
N GLY A 378 15.43 -4.24 7.57
CA GLY A 378 15.49 -3.24 8.64
C GLY A 378 14.66 -3.63 9.88
N TYR A 379 13.44 -4.09 9.68
CA TYR A 379 12.50 -4.32 10.79
C TYR A 379 12.48 -5.77 11.31
N PHE A 380 13.03 -6.76 10.59
CA PHE A 380 12.85 -8.18 10.92
C PHE A 380 13.33 -8.55 12.32
N THR A 381 14.43 -7.96 12.77
CA THR A 381 15.00 -8.24 14.10
C THR A 381 14.10 -7.80 15.25
N THR A 382 13.28 -6.78 15.05
CA THR A 382 12.41 -6.19 16.07
C THR A 382 10.93 -6.48 15.83
N ALA A 383 10.52 -6.59 14.58
CA ALA A 383 9.12 -6.71 14.17
C ALA A 383 8.74 -8.10 13.61
N SER A 384 9.63 -9.12 13.66
CA SER A 384 9.28 -10.48 13.25
C SER A 384 8.39 -11.18 14.28
N LEU A 385 7.57 -12.11 13.79
CA LEU A 385 6.64 -12.88 14.64
C LEU A 385 7.38 -13.59 15.78
N PHE A 386 8.47 -14.31 15.48
CA PHE A 386 9.15 -15.13 16.48
C PHE A 386 9.90 -14.30 17.52
N ASN A 387 10.54 -13.19 17.12
CA ASN A 387 11.20 -12.31 18.07
C ASN A 387 10.20 -11.64 19.01
N ASN A 388 9.02 -11.30 18.52
CA ASN A 388 7.95 -10.74 19.37
C ASN A 388 7.33 -11.79 20.30
N ILE A 389 7.13 -13.04 19.84
CA ILE A 389 6.70 -14.15 20.72
C ILE A 389 7.76 -14.41 21.82
N TYR A 390 9.05 -14.47 21.44
CA TYR A 390 10.12 -14.68 22.39
C TYR A 390 10.21 -13.56 23.44
N SER A 391 10.12 -12.29 22.99
CA SER A 391 10.11 -11.13 23.88
C SER A 391 8.91 -11.18 24.83
N LEU A 392 7.71 -11.44 24.30
CA LEU A 392 6.48 -11.53 25.09
C LEU A 392 6.57 -12.60 26.19
N ILE A 393 7.13 -13.78 25.89
CA ILE A 393 7.34 -14.85 26.87
C ILE A 393 8.36 -14.46 27.94
N LYS A 394 9.44 -13.75 27.54
CA LYS A 394 10.55 -13.41 28.43
C LYS A 394 10.30 -12.17 29.29
N THR A 395 9.67 -11.15 28.75
CA THR A 395 9.53 -9.81 29.36
C THR A 395 8.09 -9.39 29.63
N GLY A 396 7.11 -10.05 29.04
CA GLY A 396 5.70 -9.64 29.06
C GLY A 396 5.32 -8.63 27.98
N ASP A 397 6.31 -8.10 27.23
CA ASP A 397 6.11 -7.06 26.21
C ASP A 397 6.59 -7.51 24.83
N LEU A 398 6.03 -6.93 23.79
CA LEU A 398 6.48 -7.14 22.42
C LEU A 398 7.83 -6.44 22.17
N CYS A 399 8.73 -7.11 21.43
CA CYS A 399 10.02 -6.56 21.06
C CYS A 399 9.90 -5.23 20.31
N ILE A 400 8.96 -5.13 19.40
CA ILE A 400 8.69 -3.93 18.59
C ILE A 400 8.30 -2.73 19.47
N GLN A 401 7.56 -2.94 20.54
CA GLN A 401 7.17 -1.89 21.48
C GLN A 401 8.37 -1.32 22.22
N ASN A 402 9.29 -2.17 22.65
CA ASN A 402 10.42 -1.77 23.49
C ASN A 402 11.56 -1.13 22.68
N THR A 403 11.70 -1.51 21.40
CA THR A 403 12.81 -1.05 20.55
C THR A 403 12.56 0.34 19.95
N TRP A 404 11.30 0.65 19.62
CA TRP A 404 10.93 1.87 18.92
C TRP A 404 10.21 2.88 19.84
N ASN A 405 10.40 2.76 21.15
CA ASN A 405 9.92 3.75 22.10
C ASN A 405 10.88 4.94 22.09
N ASP A 406 10.52 5.96 21.34
CA ASP A 406 11.36 7.11 21.03
C ASP A 406 11.65 7.96 22.29
N GLU A 407 12.91 8.29 22.52
CA GLU A 407 13.32 9.19 23.61
C GLU A 407 12.64 10.57 23.52
N SER A 408 12.33 11.03 22.30
CA SER A 408 11.59 12.28 22.06
C SER A 408 10.21 12.27 22.72
N VAL A 409 9.51 11.12 22.74
CA VAL A 409 8.21 11.00 23.43
C VAL A 409 8.36 11.09 24.94
N LYS A 410 9.44 10.53 25.49
CA LYS A 410 9.74 10.66 26.92
C LYS A 410 9.98 12.14 27.28
N GLU A 411 10.75 12.84 26.50
CA GLU A 411 10.99 14.27 26.68
C GLU A 411 9.68 15.08 26.62
N LEU A 412 8.78 14.77 25.67
CA LEU A 412 7.46 15.41 25.61
C LEU A 412 6.67 15.21 26.92
N ARG A 413 6.66 13.99 27.46
CA ARG A 413 5.95 13.64 28.70
C ARG A 413 6.58 14.31 29.92
N ASP A 414 7.91 14.28 30.03
CA ASP A 414 8.64 14.85 31.16
C ASP A 414 8.44 16.38 31.23
N ASN A 415 8.26 17.03 30.08
CA ASN A 415 7.96 18.46 29.96
C ASN A 415 6.45 18.79 29.99
N GLY A 416 5.57 17.82 30.23
CA GLY A 416 4.12 18.02 30.30
C GLY A 416 3.47 18.45 28.99
N MET A 417 4.13 18.18 27.86
CA MET A 417 3.63 18.52 26.51
C MET A 417 2.49 17.60 26.09
N LYS A 418 1.53 18.12 25.35
CA LYS A 418 0.35 17.39 24.86
C LYS A 418 0.55 16.71 23.51
N GLY A 419 1.58 17.10 22.78
CA GLY A 419 1.88 16.57 21.46
C GLY A 419 3.26 16.97 20.95
N GLY A 420 3.58 16.56 19.74
CA GLY A 420 4.85 16.85 19.09
C GLY A 420 4.89 16.42 17.63
N ILE A 421 5.97 16.78 16.96
CA ILE A 421 6.26 16.35 15.59
C ILE A 421 7.44 15.38 15.66
N LEU A 422 7.21 14.15 15.20
CA LEU A 422 8.19 13.06 15.22
C LEU A 422 9.06 13.10 13.96
N GLU A 423 10.33 12.76 14.11
CA GLU A 423 11.32 12.74 13.02
C GLU A 423 11.57 11.34 12.48
N SER A 424 11.28 10.28 13.26
CA SER A 424 11.52 8.89 12.89
C SER A 424 10.38 7.97 13.31
N VAL A 425 10.21 6.86 12.57
CA VAL A 425 9.24 5.77 12.84
C VAL A 425 7.88 6.25 13.40
N PRO A 426 7.21 7.16 12.71
CA PRO A 426 6.04 7.84 13.25
C PRO A 426 4.87 6.88 13.50
N GLY A 427 4.76 5.80 12.77
CA GLY A 427 3.68 4.84 12.89
C GLY A 427 3.73 4.05 14.20
N ILE A 428 4.83 3.37 14.48
CA ILE A 428 5.01 2.55 15.69
C ILE A 428 4.98 3.44 16.93
N THR A 429 5.75 4.52 16.93
CA THR A 429 5.82 5.45 18.07
C THR A 429 4.45 6.02 18.42
N LYS A 430 3.68 6.50 17.43
CA LYS A 430 2.34 7.02 17.63
C LYS A 430 1.37 5.95 18.15
N TYR A 431 1.44 4.73 17.63
CA TYR A 431 0.55 3.65 18.05
C TYR A 431 0.63 3.34 19.55
N TYR A 432 1.86 3.28 20.09
CA TYR A 432 2.09 3.01 21.52
C TYR A 432 1.93 4.25 22.40
N ASN A 433 1.89 5.45 21.83
CA ASN A 433 1.68 6.73 22.52
C ASN A 433 0.46 7.47 21.98
N ASN A 434 -0.65 6.74 21.79
CA ASN A 434 -1.83 7.26 21.10
C ASN A 434 -2.62 8.31 21.90
N ASP A 435 -2.33 8.46 23.19
CA ASP A 435 -2.84 9.50 24.09
C ASP A 435 -2.25 10.89 23.77
N LEU A 436 -1.07 10.95 23.17
CA LEU A 436 -0.45 12.21 22.72
C LEU A 436 -0.89 12.58 21.29
N TYR A 437 -1.01 13.89 21.02
CA TYR A 437 -1.20 14.39 19.67
C TYR A 437 0.15 14.39 18.94
N LEU A 438 0.44 13.32 18.19
CA LEU A 438 1.71 13.15 17.50
C LEU A 438 1.51 13.19 15.99
N ASN A 439 2.26 14.05 15.35
CA ASN A 439 2.39 14.17 13.90
C ASN A 439 3.82 13.85 13.45
N ASP A 440 4.06 13.83 12.17
CA ASP A 440 5.37 13.56 11.57
C ASP A 440 5.75 14.66 10.57
N LEU A 441 7.04 14.80 10.31
CA LEU A 441 7.58 15.79 9.35
C LEU A 441 7.12 15.52 7.91
N TYR A 442 6.72 14.29 7.60
CA TYR A 442 6.17 13.93 6.29
C TYR A 442 4.68 14.24 6.18
N ALA A 443 4.08 14.76 7.26
CA ALA A 443 2.69 15.19 7.35
C ALA A 443 1.65 14.08 7.04
N LEU A 444 1.99 12.81 7.27
CA LEU A 444 1.08 11.71 6.98
C LEU A 444 -0.17 11.75 7.87
N GLY A 445 0.00 12.13 9.14
CA GLY A 445 -1.09 12.29 10.10
C GLY A 445 -1.62 13.72 10.26
N ASP A 446 -0.95 14.70 9.66
CA ASP A 446 -1.20 16.14 9.86
C ASP A 446 -1.94 16.77 8.67
N PRO A 447 -3.25 17.06 8.78
CA PRO A 447 -4.00 17.62 7.66
C PRO A 447 -3.60 19.06 7.30
N PHE A 448 -2.98 19.82 8.20
CA PHE A 448 -2.51 21.16 7.89
C PHE A 448 -1.20 21.09 7.11
N LEU A 449 -0.18 20.44 7.68
CA LEU A 449 1.13 20.34 7.02
C LEU A 449 1.04 19.59 5.67
N ALA A 450 0.13 18.61 5.52
CA ALA A 450 -0.03 17.85 4.27
C ALA A 450 -0.36 18.74 3.06
N HIS A 451 -1.00 19.88 3.28
CA HIS A 451 -1.40 20.82 2.22
C HIS A 451 -0.40 21.97 2.01
N LEU A 452 0.61 22.10 2.88
CA LEU A 452 1.65 23.13 2.70
C LEU A 452 2.66 22.71 1.61
N PRO A 453 3.42 23.68 1.04
CA PRO A 453 4.50 23.40 0.11
C PRO A 453 5.53 22.41 0.65
N ALA A 454 6.01 21.52 -0.19
CA ALA A 454 7.08 20.57 0.16
C ALA A 454 8.45 21.26 0.14
N VAL A 455 9.34 20.85 1.04
CA VAL A 455 10.75 21.25 1.00
C VAL A 455 11.47 20.50 -0.12
N LYS A 456 12.17 21.25 -0.97
CA LYS A 456 12.96 20.71 -2.08
C LYS A 456 14.37 20.37 -1.60
N GLU A 457 14.65 19.10 -1.42
CA GLU A 457 15.98 18.61 -1.00
C GLU A 457 16.70 17.83 -2.09
N LYS A 458 18.03 18.00 -2.14
CA LYS A 458 18.88 17.12 -2.93
C LYS A 458 18.82 15.73 -2.31
N GLY A 459 18.32 14.74 -2.86
CA GLY A 459 18.26 13.40 -2.24
C GLY A 459 16.88 13.03 -1.66
N TRP A 460 15.85 13.84 -1.93
CA TRP A 460 14.48 13.51 -1.56
C TRP A 460 14.12 12.05 -1.87
N ARG A 461 13.25 11.47 -1.08
CA ARG A 461 12.85 10.06 -1.18
C ARG A 461 11.34 9.99 -1.45
N ILE A 462 10.91 9.08 -2.32
CA ILE A 462 9.47 8.86 -2.54
C ILE A 462 8.79 8.53 -1.21
N GLY A 463 7.66 9.19 -0.93
CA GLY A 463 6.93 9.04 0.33
C GLY A 463 7.51 9.77 1.53
N HIS A 464 8.70 10.37 1.41
CA HIS A 464 9.39 11.11 2.49
C HIS A 464 9.65 12.55 2.06
N MET A 465 8.60 13.22 1.62
CA MET A 465 8.63 14.63 1.23
C MET A 465 8.17 15.45 2.42
N TRP A 466 9.10 16.03 3.15
CA TRP A 466 8.77 16.74 4.37
C TRP A 466 8.29 18.18 4.11
N ARG A 467 7.65 18.76 5.11
CA ARG A 467 7.15 20.12 5.16
C ARG A 467 7.83 20.84 6.29
N ASP A 468 8.25 22.08 6.01
CA ASP A 468 8.74 22.92 7.07
C ASP A 468 7.55 23.52 7.82
N ALA A 469 7.53 23.34 9.15
CA ALA A 469 6.43 23.81 9.96
C ALA A 469 6.52 25.35 10.12
N PRO A 470 5.42 26.10 9.88
CA PRO A 470 5.41 27.53 10.11
C PRO A 470 5.80 27.89 11.55
N VAL A 471 6.52 29.01 11.72
CA VAL A 471 6.95 29.47 13.04
C VAL A 471 5.77 29.57 14.00
N GLY A 472 5.90 28.94 15.17
CA GLY A 472 4.89 28.85 16.21
C GLY A 472 3.95 27.66 16.10
N TYR A 473 3.96 26.91 14.97
CA TYR A 473 3.11 25.72 14.82
C TYR A 473 3.54 24.58 15.76
N ARG A 474 4.84 24.36 15.95
CA ARG A 474 5.35 23.34 16.89
C ARG A 474 4.86 23.59 18.32
N ASN A 475 4.85 24.87 18.75
CA ASN A 475 4.35 25.25 20.08
C ASN A 475 2.83 25.07 20.20
N LEU A 476 2.08 25.38 19.16
CA LEU A 476 0.65 25.11 19.11
C LEU A 476 0.38 23.61 19.34
N VAL A 477 1.12 22.72 18.67
CA VAL A 477 0.99 21.27 18.83
C VAL A 477 1.42 20.79 20.21
N ARG A 478 2.52 21.35 20.78
CA ARG A 478 3.07 20.94 22.08
C ARG A 478 2.17 21.33 23.26
N TYR A 479 1.60 22.52 23.21
CA TYR A 479 0.95 23.12 24.36
C TYR A 479 -0.55 23.39 24.18
N GLU A 480 -1.14 22.97 23.06
CA GLU A 480 -2.53 23.29 22.70
C GLU A 480 -2.81 24.81 22.72
N TRP A 481 -1.82 25.60 22.33
CA TRP A 481 -1.97 27.06 22.27
C TRP A 481 -2.95 27.45 21.14
N GLY A 482 -3.62 28.57 21.33
CA GLY A 482 -4.49 29.09 20.30
C GLY A 482 -3.74 29.46 19.02
N THR A 483 -4.48 29.62 17.93
CA THR A 483 -3.96 29.89 16.57
C THR A 483 -3.05 31.11 16.48
N GLY A 484 -3.11 32.02 17.46
CA GLY A 484 -2.19 33.16 17.60
C GLY A 484 -0.70 32.81 17.74
N ALA A 485 -0.36 31.53 18.01
CA ALA A 485 1.02 31.07 18.04
C ALA A 485 1.68 31.13 16.65
N ILE A 486 0.92 30.83 15.57
CA ILE A 486 1.43 30.86 14.19
C ILE A 486 1.68 32.30 13.77
N LYS A 487 2.92 32.61 13.37
CA LYS A 487 3.36 33.98 13.08
C LYS A 487 3.03 34.47 11.68
N ASN A 488 3.11 33.58 10.66
CA ASN A 488 2.75 33.94 9.30
C ASN A 488 1.22 34.02 9.16
N ALA A 489 0.71 35.14 8.63
CA ALA A 489 -0.72 35.42 8.56
C ALA A 489 -1.48 34.42 7.64
N ASP A 490 -0.90 34.13 6.47
CA ASP A 490 -1.51 33.21 5.52
C ASP A 490 -1.55 31.76 6.06
N ALA A 491 -0.45 31.31 6.66
CA ALA A 491 -0.38 29.99 7.30
C ALA A 491 -1.37 29.89 8.47
N LYS A 492 -1.55 30.98 9.26
CA LYS A 492 -2.53 31.04 10.34
C LYS A 492 -3.95 30.94 9.81
N GLU A 493 -4.31 31.74 8.80
CA GLU A 493 -5.64 31.72 8.19
C GLU A 493 -5.96 30.34 7.62
N TYR A 494 -5.01 29.74 6.91
CA TYR A 494 -5.19 28.40 6.36
C TYR A 494 -5.34 27.35 7.46
N TYR A 495 -4.55 27.45 8.55
CA TYR A 495 -4.70 26.56 9.71
C TYR A 495 -6.11 26.66 10.31
N GLU A 496 -6.66 27.86 10.48
CA GLU A 496 -8.01 28.07 11.04
C GLU A 496 -9.11 27.45 10.14
N ILE A 497 -8.90 27.44 8.83
CA ILE A 497 -9.78 26.74 7.89
C ILE A 497 -9.69 25.22 8.09
N ILE A 498 -8.48 24.66 8.13
CA ILE A 498 -8.26 23.22 8.33
C ILE A 498 -8.75 22.76 9.70
N ASP A 499 -8.53 23.54 10.73
CA ASP A 499 -8.97 23.24 12.10
C ASP A 499 -10.50 23.15 12.18
N GLU A 500 -11.21 24.10 11.61
CA GLU A 500 -12.68 24.06 11.53
C GLU A 500 -13.17 22.85 10.73
N ILE A 501 -12.56 22.52 9.60
CA ILE A 501 -12.91 21.36 8.79
C ILE A 501 -12.74 20.06 9.60
N THR A 502 -11.63 19.94 10.32
CA THR A 502 -11.23 18.68 10.95
C THR A 502 -11.70 18.53 12.39
N ARG A 503 -11.94 19.62 13.11
CA ARG A 503 -12.38 19.61 14.51
C ARG A 503 -13.75 20.24 14.76
N GLY A 504 -14.22 21.16 13.91
CA GLY A 504 -15.54 21.79 14.02
C GLY A 504 -16.69 20.79 14.06
N PRO A 505 -17.89 21.15 14.54
CA PRO A 505 -19.05 20.26 14.61
C PRO A 505 -19.43 19.67 13.24
N LEU A 506 -19.65 18.37 13.17
CA LEU A 506 -19.74 17.62 11.90
C LEU A 506 -20.83 18.15 10.95
N PHE A 507 -21.98 18.57 11.49
CA PHE A 507 -23.13 19.06 10.72
C PHE A 507 -23.23 20.58 10.70
N ASP A 508 -22.19 21.31 11.17
CA ASP A 508 -22.20 22.76 11.14
C ASP A 508 -22.15 23.29 9.71
N LYS A 509 -22.94 24.31 9.43
CA LYS A 509 -23.07 24.90 8.09
C LYS A 509 -21.79 25.57 7.63
N GLU A 510 -21.09 26.26 8.53
CA GLU A 510 -19.84 26.95 8.21
C GLU A 510 -18.75 25.93 7.86
N ARG A 511 -18.63 24.86 8.65
CA ARG A 511 -17.74 23.73 8.35
C ARG A 511 -18.05 23.12 6.97
N ILE A 512 -19.32 22.81 6.68
CA ILE A 512 -19.71 22.22 5.40
C ILE A 512 -19.36 23.17 4.24
N MET A 513 -19.57 24.45 4.40
CA MET A 513 -19.18 25.44 3.38
C MET A 513 -17.66 25.50 3.19
N LYS A 514 -16.87 25.42 4.27
CA LYS A 514 -15.41 25.33 4.18
C LYS A 514 -14.96 24.06 3.46
N VAL A 515 -15.58 22.90 3.74
CA VAL A 515 -15.33 21.64 3.02
C VAL A 515 -15.61 21.78 1.52
N ILE A 516 -16.72 22.36 1.14
CA ILE A 516 -17.04 22.59 -0.27
C ILE A 516 -16.03 23.56 -0.90
N ASN A 517 -15.72 24.66 -0.24
CA ASN A 517 -14.84 25.70 -0.77
C ASN A 517 -13.40 25.20 -0.96
N ILE A 518 -12.85 24.42 -0.01
CA ILE A 518 -11.48 23.90 -0.12
C ILE A 518 -11.36 22.89 -1.27
N ASN A 519 -12.36 22.02 -1.46
CA ASN A 519 -12.37 21.06 -2.57
C ASN A 519 -12.66 21.71 -3.94
N LEU A 520 -13.14 22.96 -3.97
CA LEU A 520 -13.28 23.78 -5.17
C LEU A 520 -12.06 24.71 -5.41
N GLY A 521 -10.99 24.61 -4.60
CA GLY A 521 -9.77 25.40 -4.76
C GLY A 521 -9.91 26.88 -4.36
N LYS A 522 -10.99 27.26 -3.64
CA LYS A 522 -11.21 28.68 -3.28
C LYS A 522 -10.18 29.25 -2.30
N TYR A 523 -9.43 28.41 -1.62
CA TYR A 523 -8.39 28.78 -0.66
C TYR A 523 -6.96 28.61 -1.21
N ASP A 524 -6.81 28.22 -2.48
CA ASP A 524 -5.49 27.99 -3.09
C ASP A 524 -4.63 29.26 -3.08
N HIS A 525 -5.26 30.43 -3.24
CA HIS A 525 -4.58 31.72 -3.19
C HIS A 525 -3.86 32.00 -1.85
N ILE A 526 -4.36 31.45 -0.72
CA ILE A 526 -3.72 31.55 0.59
C ILE A 526 -2.41 30.76 0.59
N ILE A 527 -2.44 29.53 0.03
CA ILE A 527 -1.25 28.68 -0.09
C ILE A 527 -0.24 29.30 -1.07
N ASP A 528 -0.69 29.88 -2.17
CA ASP A 528 0.19 30.56 -3.13
C ASP A 528 0.86 31.80 -2.50
N SER A 529 0.12 32.57 -1.68
CA SER A 529 0.66 33.68 -0.91
C SER A 529 1.69 33.19 0.12
N TYR A 530 1.35 32.15 0.89
CA TYR A 530 2.27 31.53 1.85
C TYR A 530 3.54 31.02 1.17
N ARG A 531 3.42 30.34 0.03
CA ARG A 531 4.56 29.85 -0.78
C ARG A 531 5.52 30.99 -1.15
N SER A 532 4.98 32.16 -1.46
CA SER A 532 5.79 33.34 -1.80
C SER A 532 6.58 33.90 -0.62
N SER A 533 6.24 33.51 0.61
CA SER A 533 6.96 33.88 1.84
C SER A 533 8.08 32.92 2.23
N LEU A 534 8.23 31.81 1.49
CA LEU A 534 9.27 30.80 1.72
C LEU A 534 10.52 31.09 0.88
N ASP A 535 11.64 30.42 1.23
CA ASP A 535 12.84 30.45 0.38
C ASP A 535 12.64 29.63 -0.92
N GLU A 536 13.63 29.65 -1.81
CA GLU A 536 13.62 28.92 -3.08
C GLU A 536 13.48 27.41 -2.94
N ASN A 537 13.80 26.85 -1.77
CA ASN A 537 13.68 25.44 -1.43
C ASN A 537 12.37 25.10 -0.71
N GLY A 538 11.50 26.08 -0.47
CA GLY A 538 10.24 25.88 0.27
C GLY A 538 10.41 25.85 1.79
N ARG A 539 11.52 26.38 2.32
CA ARG A 539 11.77 26.49 3.75
C ARG A 539 11.28 27.80 4.32
N VAL A 540 10.89 27.78 5.58
CA VAL A 540 10.50 28.96 6.32
C VAL A 540 11.72 29.89 6.52
N ILE A 541 11.59 31.13 6.10
CA ILE A 541 12.64 32.16 6.33
C ILE A 541 12.55 32.62 7.77
N ILE A 542 13.57 32.32 8.56
CA ILE A 542 13.68 32.76 9.95
C ILE A 542 14.30 34.15 9.95
N GLN A 543 13.58 35.13 10.49
CA GLN A 543 14.11 36.48 10.73
C GLN A 543 14.78 36.52 12.12
N ASP A 544 15.90 37.23 12.26
CA ASP A 544 16.74 37.28 13.48
C ASP A 544 16.03 37.66 14.79
N ASN A 545 14.78 38.13 14.72
CA ASN A 545 13.96 38.47 15.87
C ASN A 545 12.90 37.42 16.24
N MET A 546 12.91 36.26 15.56
CA MET A 546 12.03 35.12 15.87
C MET A 546 12.79 34.18 16.81
N THR A 547 12.46 34.22 18.10
CA THR A 547 13.12 33.44 19.15
C THR A 547 12.85 31.93 19.08
N ASP A 548 13.88 31.18 19.37
CA ASP A 548 14.07 29.84 19.98
C ASP A 548 13.16 28.62 19.60
N ASP A 549 11.97 28.78 19.05
CA ASP A 549 11.05 27.68 18.77
C ASP A 549 11.44 26.85 17.54
N THR A 550 12.43 27.33 16.78
CA THR A 550 12.89 26.72 15.52
C THR A 550 14.22 25.99 15.64
N ILE A 551 15.00 26.25 16.68
CA ILE A 551 16.39 25.75 16.79
C ILE A 551 16.49 24.36 17.46
N ALA A 552 15.50 23.95 18.21
CA ALA A 552 15.51 22.66 18.93
C ALA A 552 15.12 21.44 18.05
N GLY A 553 15.47 21.45 16.78
CA GLY A 553 15.17 20.34 15.86
C GLY A 553 16.10 20.18 14.66
N TYR A 554 17.08 21.06 14.51
CA TYR A 554 18.13 20.92 13.49
C TYR A 554 19.46 20.59 14.17
N GLY A 555 19.57 19.37 14.72
CA GLY A 555 20.88 18.76 15.03
C GLY A 555 21.55 18.34 13.73
N GLU A 556 22.81 18.67 13.57
CA GLU A 556 23.73 18.45 12.46
C GLU A 556 23.70 17.07 11.84
#